data_af379f207c9a082aed3d9b770657bf29
#
_entry.id   af379f207c9a082aed3d9b770657bf29
#
_cell.length_a   1.000
_cell.length_b   1.000
_cell.length_c   1.000
_cell.angle_alpha   90.00
_cell.angle_beta   90.00
_cell.angle_gamma   90.00
#
_symmetry.space_group_name_H-M   'P 1'
#
loop_
_entity.id
_entity.type
_entity.pdbx_description
1 polymer ?
#
loop_
_entity_poly.entity_id
_entity_poly.type
_entity_poly.pdbx_seq_one_letter_code
_entity_poly.pdbx_strand_id
1 'polypeptide(L)'
;MNSGNAKLIKEIKKWRKIMKYKLIATDMDGTLLNDEHLISEGNIEAIKEIQKKGVKFVLASGRPSFAMFEYAKELEMVRYGGYVLAFNGGQLIDMKDGKMIFHEGLDWDDIRKIYELSCEIEIPMALYGEDTVYASKDTENTRFEAKLCGMKFREFGSLEELDGYGIKETTKCMLISDPEKVKKAEEHMKSKYGNEYFIAISKPIFLEIANKNINKGKTLRQLGELTGIGMEEMIAVGDSYNDIPLLEVVGMPVAVSNANEEIKAKSKFESTSNNDDALKTVIENFFR
;
A
#
# COMPACT_ATOMS: atom_id res chain seq x y z
N MET A 1 -25.93 5.77 27.94
CA MET A 1 -24.94 6.40 27.07
C MET A 1 -24.32 7.58 27.81
N ASN A 2 -22.99 7.58 28.00
CA ASN A 2 -22.29 8.54 28.83
C ASN A 2 -22.34 9.95 28.18
N SER A 3 -22.70 11.00 28.90
CA SER A 3 -22.84 12.38 28.38
C SER A 3 -21.58 12.92 27.66
N GLY A 4 -20.42 12.43 28.05
CA GLY A 4 -19.15 12.74 27.38
C GLY A 4 -19.05 12.24 25.94
N ASN A 5 -19.55 11.04 25.65
CA ASN A 5 -19.53 10.47 24.28
C ASN A 5 -20.49 11.22 23.34
N ALA A 6 -21.64 11.68 23.83
CA ALA A 6 -22.60 12.44 23.02
C ALA A 6 -22.05 13.83 22.65
N LYS A 7 -21.33 14.48 23.56
CA LYS A 7 -20.67 15.77 23.31
C LYS A 7 -19.54 15.63 22.27
N LEU A 8 -18.70 14.63 22.43
CA LEU A 8 -17.62 14.33 21.50
C LEU A 8 -18.14 14.04 20.08
N ILE A 9 -19.19 13.22 19.96
CA ILE A 9 -19.82 12.92 18.65
C ILE A 9 -20.39 14.19 17.99
N LYS A 10 -20.96 15.10 18.80
CA LYS A 10 -21.52 16.37 18.30
C LYS A 10 -20.42 17.33 17.82
N GLU A 11 -19.30 17.38 18.51
CA GLU A 11 -18.12 18.15 18.10
C GLU A 11 -17.48 17.59 16.83
N ILE A 12 -17.26 16.29 16.73
CA ILE A 12 -16.76 15.62 15.50
C ILE A 12 -17.67 15.92 14.31
N LYS A 13 -18.99 15.81 14.46
CA LYS A 13 -19.95 16.17 13.40
C LYS A 13 -19.87 17.64 12.98
N LYS A 14 -19.64 18.55 13.94
CA LYS A 14 -19.46 19.98 13.68
C LYS A 14 -18.18 20.24 12.89
N TRP A 15 -17.06 19.67 13.28
CA TRP A 15 -15.78 19.81 12.58
C TRP A 15 -15.82 19.23 11.15
N ARG A 16 -16.39 18.03 10.97
CA ARG A 16 -16.59 17.42 9.63
C ARG A 16 -17.40 18.30 8.68
N LYS A 17 -18.33 19.11 9.17
CA LYS A 17 -19.15 20.00 8.34
C LYS A 17 -18.39 21.27 7.92
N ILE A 18 -17.35 21.66 8.65
CA ILE A 18 -16.59 22.89 8.45
C ILE A 18 -15.31 22.64 7.63
N MET A 19 -14.67 21.49 7.83
CA MET A 19 -13.43 21.16 7.14
C MET A 19 -13.66 20.84 5.67
N LYS A 20 -12.86 21.46 4.81
CA LYS A 20 -12.86 21.21 3.36
C LYS A 20 -12.42 19.78 3.06
N TYR A 21 -11.37 19.28 3.72
CA TYR A 21 -10.85 17.95 3.51
C TYR A 21 -11.25 17.02 4.64
N LYS A 22 -11.65 15.79 4.30
CA LYS A 22 -12.19 14.79 5.22
C LYS A 22 -11.38 13.51 5.28
N LEU A 23 -10.46 13.35 4.32
CA LEU A 23 -9.58 12.21 4.22
C LEU A 23 -8.20 12.67 3.74
N ILE A 24 -7.15 12.08 4.31
CA ILE A 24 -5.78 12.18 3.82
C ILE A 24 -5.22 10.78 3.59
N ALA A 25 -4.74 10.52 2.39
CA ALA A 25 -4.04 9.30 2.01
C ALA A 25 -2.56 9.64 1.78
N THR A 26 -1.66 8.84 2.32
CA THR A 26 -0.22 9.05 2.17
C THR A 26 0.48 7.79 1.71
N ASP A 27 1.45 7.93 0.80
CA ASP A 27 2.47 6.91 0.63
C ASP A 27 3.32 6.80 1.91
N MET A 28 4.08 5.72 2.02
CA MET A 28 4.90 5.43 3.18
C MET A 28 6.38 5.71 2.92
N ASP A 29 7.00 4.94 2.03
CA ASP A 29 8.45 4.96 1.80
C ASP A 29 8.85 6.22 1.01
N GLY A 30 9.70 7.06 1.59
CA GLY A 30 10.07 8.34 0.97
C GLY A 30 9.03 9.45 1.11
N THR A 31 7.89 9.19 1.80
CA THR A 31 6.81 10.17 2.02
C THR A 31 6.49 10.35 3.51
N LEU A 32 5.88 9.37 4.16
CA LEU A 32 5.58 9.39 5.59
C LEU A 32 6.78 8.98 6.44
N LEU A 33 7.51 7.96 5.96
CA LEU A 33 8.67 7.39 6.65
C LEU A 33 9.93 8.15 6.26
N ASN A 34 10.76 8.45 7.25
CA ASN A 34 12.10 8.99 7.04
C ASN A 34 13.06 7.93 6.47
N ASP A 35 14.31 8.29 6.21
CA ASP A 35 15.33 7.39 5.65
C ASP A 35 15.71 6.22 6.59
N GLU A 36 15.33 6.31 7.88
CA GLU A 36 15.47 5.24 8.87
C GLU A 36 14.23 4.33 8.94
N HIS A 37 13.25 4.51 8.05
CA HIS A 37 11.96 3.83 8.03
C HIS A 37 11.11 4.05 9.29
N LEU A 38 11.24 5.18 9.95
CA LEU A 38 10.48 5.59 11.13
C LEU A 38 9.50 6.73 10.78
N ILE A 39 8.39 6.80 11.52
CA ILE A 39 7.51 7.97 11.48
C ILE A 39 8.05 8.99 12.51
N SER A 40 8.28 10.23 12.11
CA SER A 40 8.72 11.28 13.01
C SER A 40 7.66 11.60 14.07
N GLU A 41 8.08 12.03 15.26
CA GLU A 41 7.17 12.38 16.36
C GLU A 41 6.20 13.51 15.96
N GLY A 42 6.69 14.50 15.18
CA GLY A 42 5.85 15.57 14.66
C GLY A 42 4.75 15.10 13.73
N ASN A 43 5.03 14.15 12.84
CA ASN A 43 4.02 13.52 11.99
C ASN A 43 3.02 12.71 12.80
N ILE A 44 3.47 11.91 13.78
CA ILE A 44 2.60 11.10 14.66
C ILE A 44 1.59 11.99 15.39
N GLU A 45 2.05 13.06 16.04
CA GLU A 45 1.18 13.98 16.79
C GLU A 45 0.15 14.66 15.90
N ALA A 46 0.59 15.21 14.74
CA ALA A 46 -0.28 15.89 13.80
C ALA A 46 -1.36 14.95 13.22
N ILE A 47 -0.99 13.73 12.85
CA ILE A 47 -1.92 12.73 12.33
C ILE A 47 -2.94 12.31 13.40
N LYS A 48 -2.50 12.06 14.63
CA LYS A 48 -3.41 11.75 15.74
C LYS A 48 -4.39 12.89 16.01
N GLU A 49 -3.95 14.14 15.90
CA GLU A 49 -4.81 15.32 16.10
C GLU A 49 -5.95 15.41 15.06
N ILE A 50 -5.64 15.23 13.76
CA ILE A 50 -6.69 15.30 12.74
C ILE A 50 -7.66 14.13 12.81
N GLN A 51 -7.18 12.95 13.18
CA GLN A 51 -8.03 11.77 13.40
C GLN A 51 -9.02 12.02 14.55
N LYS A 52 -8.60 12.68 15.65
CA LYS A 52 -9.50 13.10 16.75
C LYS A 52 -10.61 14.03 16.26
N LYS A 53 -10.34 14.88 15.26
CA LYS A 53 -11.33 15.76 14.62
C LYS A 53 -12.23 15.03 13.63
N GLY A 54 -11.98 13.73 13.38
CA GLY A 54 -12.80 12.86 12.53
C GLY A 54 -12.33 12.77 11.08
N VAL A 55 -11.15 13.29 10.74
CA VAL A 55 -10.52 13.07 9.43
C VAL A 55 -10.11 11.62 9.32
N LYS A 56 -10.37 11.00 8.17
CA LYS A 56 -9.92 9.63 7.88
C LYS A 56 -8.47 9.65 7.43
N PHE A 57 -7.67 8.73 7.95
CA PHE A 57 -6.28 8.57 7.57
C PHE A 57 -6.08 7.24 6.85
N VAL A 58 -5.33 7.27 5.73
CA VAL A 58 -5.07 6.11 4.87
C VAL A 58 -3.57 5.98 4.66
N LEU A 59 -3.01 4.84 5.05
CA LEU A 59 -1.68 4.41 4.60
C LEU A 59 -1.83 3.73 3.25
N ALA A 60 -1.12 4.18 2.22
CA ALA A 60 -1.23 3.67 0.86
C ALA A 60 0.16 3.28 0.33
N SER A 61 0.50 1.99 0.30
CA SER A 61 1.85 1.53 -0.05
C SER A 61 1.86 0.31 -0.97
N GLY A 62 3.00 0.08 -1.64
CA GLY A 62 3.31 -1.19 -2.30
C GLY A 62 3.64 -2.33 -1.33
N ARG A 63 3.83 -2.04 -0.05
CA ARG A 63 4.11 -3.03 0.99
C ARG A 63 2.95 -4.01 1.18
N PRO A 64 3.24 -5.26 1.62
CA PRO A 64 2.22 -6.16 2.15
C PRO A 64 1.50 -5.53 3.36
N SER A 65 0.22 -5.81 3.52
CA SER A 65 -0.60 -5.28 4.63
C SER A 65 0.00 -5.59 6.00
N PHE A 66 0.54 -6.80 6.17
CA PHE A 66 1.20 -7.22 7.40
C PHE A 66 2.34 -6.27 7.81
N ALA A 67 3.15 -5.82 6.84
CA ALA A 67 4.27 -4.90 7.08
C ALA A 67 3.82 -3.44 7.40
N MET A 68 2.53 -3.15 7.31
CA MET A 68 1.98 -1.82 7.56
C MET A 68 1.26 -1.70 8.92
N PHE A 69 0.90 -2.83 9.55
CA PHE A 69 0.03 -2.83 10.74
C PHE A 69 0.67 -2.17 11.97
N GLU A 70 1.96 -2.31 12.17
CA GLU A 70 2.64 -1.68 13.32
C GLU A 70 2.62 -0.15 13.18
N TYR A 71 2.84 0.40 11.97
CA TYR A 71 2.69 1.83 11.72
C TYR A 71 1.25 2.31 11.92
N ALA A 72 0.27 1.52 11.48
CA ALA A 72 -1.14 1.84 11.70
C ALA A 72 -1.51 1.86 13.19
N LYS A 73 -0.92 0.97 14.01
CA LYS A 73 -1.09 0.98 15.47
C LYS A 73 -0.42 2.19 16.10
N GLU A 74 0.80 2.53 15.71
CA GLU A 74 1.53 3.70 16.18
C GLU A 74 0.75 5.00 15.96
N LEU A 75 0.05 5.09 14.81
CA LEU A 75 -0.82 6.20 14.45
C LEU A 75 -2.22 6.12 15.09
N GLU A 76 -2.50 5.17 15.97
CA GLU A 76 -3.79 4.92 16.60
C GLU A 76 -4.96 4.74 15.61
N MET A 77 -4.69 4.24 14.39
CA MET A 77 -5.71 4.09 13.34
C MET A 77 -6.81 3.09 13.73
N VAL A 78 -6.50 2.10 14.55
CA VAL A 78 -7.49 1.18 15.15
C VAL A 78 -8.54 1.96 15.96
N ARG A 79 -8.10 2.95 16.74
CA ARG A 79 -8.95 3.77 17.59
C ARG A 79 -9.85 4.72 16.80
N TYR A 80 -9.31 5.34 15.75
CA TYR A 80 -9.99 6.38 14.98
C TYR A 80 -10.63 5.87 13.68
N GLY A 81 -10.40 4.61 13.30
CA GLY A 81 -10.97 3.98 12.12
C GLY A 81 -10.35 4.52 10.83
N GLY A 82 -9.04 4.40 10.71
CA GLY A 82 -8.28 4.62 9.48
C GLY A 82 -8.28 3.39 8.58
N TYR A 83 -7.57 3.47 7.44
CA TYR A 83 -7.52 2.41 6.43
C TYR A 83 -6.08 2.11 5.99
N VAL A 84 -5.83 0.85 5.67
CA VAL A 84 -4.58 0.41 5.03
C VAL A 84 -4.91 -0.01 3.60
N LEU A 85 -4.27 0.65 2.64
CA LEU A 85 -4.29 0.35 1.21
C LEU A 85 -2.93 -0.25 0.87
N ALA A 86 -2.86 -1.58 0.83
CA ALA A 86 -1.63 -2.34 0.65
C ALA A 86 -1.47 -2.84 -0.80
N PHE A 87 -0.27 -3.32 -1.14
CA PHE A 87 0.07 -3.87 -2.44
C PHE A 87 -0.34 -2.96 -3.62
N ASN A 88 -0.04 -1.65 -3.51
CA ASN A 88 -0.41 -0.65 -4.50
C ASN A 88 -1.93 -0.57 -4.80
N GLY A 89 -2.77 -0.99 -3.86
CA GLY A 89 -4.22 -0.99 -4.02
C GLY A 89 -4.84 -2.37 -4.19
N GLY A 90 -4.06 -3.45 -4.13
CA GLY A 90 -4.58 -4.81 -4.18
C GLY A 90 -5.40 -5.21 -2.96
N GLN A 91 -5.19 -4.52 -1.84
CA GLN A 91 -5.93 -4.75 -0.59
C GLN A 91 -6.36 -3.44 0.04
N LEU A 92 -7.58 -3.42 0.60
CA LEU A 92 -8.09 -2.34 1.44
C LEU A 92 -8.63 -2.93 2.74
N ILE A 93 -8.09 -2.46 3.87
CA ILE A 93 -8.40 -2.98 5.19
C ILE A 93 -8.90 -1.84 6.07
N ASP A 94 -10.07 -2.03 6.73
CA ASP A 94 -10.54 -1.15 7.80
C ASP A 94 -9.77 -1.48 9.09
N MET A 95 -9.02 -0.52 9.59
CA MET A 95 -8.22 -0.72 10.80
C MET A 95 -9.04 -0.74 12.08
N LYS A 96 -10.32 -0.38 12.02
CA LYS A 96 -11.19 -0.39 13.20
C LYS A 96 -11.46 -1.81 13.71
N ASP A 97 -11.64 -2.75 12.80
CA ASP A 97 -11.96 -4.15 13.10
C ASP A 97 -11.03 -5.15 12.40
N GLY A 98 -10.05 -4.66 11.65
CA GLY A 98 -9.11 -5.48 10.87
C GLY A 98 -9.74 -6.14 9.65
N LYS A 99 -10.93 -5.71 9.23
CA LYS A 99 -11.66 -6.35 8.14
C LYS A 99 -11.09 -5.99 6.78
N MET A 100 -10.79 -7.01 5.98
CA MET A 100 -10.55 -6.86 4.55
C MET A 100 -11.83 -6.41 3.86
N ILE A 101 -11.85 -5.18 3.32
CA ILE A 101 -13.00 -4.60 2.62
C ILE A 101 -12.95 -4.93 1.14
N PHE A 102 -11.75 -4.95 0.60
CA PHE A 102 -11.51 -5.16 -0.82
C PHE A 102 -10.22 -5.94 -0.99
N HIS A 103 -10.26 -6.94 -1.87
CA HIS A 103 -9.12 -7.68 -2.35
C HIS A 103 -9.24 -7.86 -3.86
N GLU A 104 -8.21 -7.52 -4.59
CA GLU A 104 -8.05 -7.79 -6.01
C GLU A 104 -6.60 -8.23 -6.24
N GLY A 105 -6.41 -9.36 -6.86
CA GLY A 105 -5.09 -9.94 -7.06
C GLY A 105 -5.04 -10.84 -8.27
N LEU A 106 -4.25 -11.88 -8.15
CA LEU A 106 -4.10 -12.98 -9.09
C LEU A 106 -4.90 -14.16 -8.55
N ASP A 107 -5.73 -14.74 -9.39
CA ASP A 107 -6.48 -15.93 -9.05
C ASP A 107 -5.64 -17.22 -9.20
N TRP A 108 -6.26 -18.37 -8.95
CA TRP A 108 -5.57 -19.65 -9.02
C TRP A 108 -5.04 -19.98 -10.43
N ASP A 109 -5.76 -19.58 -11.47
CA ASP A 109 -5.33 -19.81 -12.85
C ASP A 109 -4.12 -18.93 -13.21
N ASP A 110 -4.09 -17.70 -12.70
CA ASP A 110 -2.93 -16.81 -12.82
C ASP A 110 -1.72 -17.36 -12.06
N ILE A 111 -1.91 -17.81 -10.82
CA ILE A 111 -0.85 -18.43 -10.00
C ILE A 111 -0.26 -19.63 -10.73
N ARG A 112 -1.11 -20.50 -11.29
CA ARG A 112 -0.68 -21.67 -12.05
C ARG A 112 0.14 -21.29 -13.28
N LYS A 113 -0.33 -20.34 -14.10
CA LYS A 113 0.39 -19.87 -15.28
C LYS A 113 1.78 -19.32 -14.93
N ILE A 114 1.87 -18.52 -13.85
CA ILE A 114 3.13 -17.92 -13.42
C ILE A 114 4.06 -19.00 -12.85
N TYR A 115 3.53 -19.98 -12.11
CA TYR A 115 4.31 -21.11 -11.59
C TYR A 115 4.87 -21.99 -12.72
N GLU A 116 4.06 -22.36 -13.70
CA GLU A 116 4.50 -23.15 -14.87
C GLU A 116 5.63 -22.43 -15.60
N LEU A 117 5.50 -21.11 -15.82
CA LEU A 117 6.55 -20.32 -16.42
C LEU A 117 7.80 -20.26 -15.53
N SER A 118 7.65 -20.11 -14.22
CA SER A 118 8.77 -20.09 -13.28
C SER A 118 9.60 -21.37 -13.32
N CYS A 119 8.92 -22.52 -13.51
CA CYS A 119 9.55 -23.81 -13.71
C CYS A 119 10.27 -23.89 -15.08
N GLU A 120 9.64 -23.39 -16.16
CA GLU A 120 10.22 -23.36 -17.51
C GLU A 120 11.55 -22.57 -17.56
N ILE A 121 11.60 -21.43 -16.88
CA ILE A 121 12.79 -20.55 -16.85
C ILE A 121 13.71 -20.82 -15.65
N GLU A 122 13.42 -21.81 -14.84
CA GLU A 122 14.21 -22.21 -13.65
C GLU A 122 14.45 -21.07 -12.64
N ILE A 123 13.44 -20.23 -12.43
CA ILE A 123 13.49 -19.14 -11.44
C ILE A 123 12.44 -19.38 -10.36
N PRO A 124 12.81 -19.42 -9.05
CA PRO A 124 11.84 -19.58 -7.98
C PRO A 124 10.74 -18.52 -7.99
N MET A 125 9.49 -18.98 -7.85
CA MET A 125 8.34 -18.13 -7.61
C MET A 125 8.08 -18.01 -6.11
N ALA A 126 7.75 -16.81 -5.64
CA ALA A 126 7.18 -16.55 -4.33
C ALA A 126 5.84 -15.83 -4.46
N LEU A 127 4.96 -16.02 -3.47
CA LEU A 127 3.66 -15.36 -3.36
C LEU A 127 3.27 -15.14 -1.90
N TYR A 128 2.24 -14.36 -1.67
CA TYR A 128 1.86 -13.92 -0.33
C TYR A 128 0.54 -14.56 0.11
N GLY A 129 0.57 -15.17 1.31
CA GLY A 129 -0.61 -15.45 2.10
C GLY A 129 -0.88 -14.34 3.10
N GLU A 130 -1.66 -14.63 4.14
CA GLU A 130 -2.04 -13.65 5.15
C GLU A 130 -0.84 -13.14 5.97
N ASP A 131 -0.01 -14.05 6.50
CA ASP A 131 1.18 -13.75 7.32
C ASP A 131 2.43 -14.49 6.85
N THR A 132 2.37 -15.17 5.71
CA THR A 132 3.39 -16.11 5.24
C THR A 132 3.72 -15.84 3.78
N VAL A 133 5.01 -15.76 3.47
CA VAL A 133 5.52 -15.84 2.09
C VAL A 133 5.72 -17.32 1.76
N TYR A 134 5.04 -17.76 0.71
CA TYR A 134 5.20 -19.09 0.14
C TYR A 134 6.15 -19.02 -1.06
N ALA A 135 7.13 -19.92 -1.13
CA ALA A 135 8.08 -19.94 -2.23
C ALA A 135 8.23 -21.34 -2.80
N SER A 136 8.35 -21.44 -4.13
CA SER A 136 8.53 -22.73 -4.83
C SER A 136 9.89 -23.37 -4.59
N LYS A 137 10.83 -22.62 -4.02
CA LYS A 137 12.16 -23.10 -3.62
C LYS A 137 12.69 -22.28 -2.45
N ASP A 138 13.25 -22.97 -1.46
CA ASP A 138 13.95 -22.36 -0.35
C ASP A 138 15.36 -21.93 -0.78
N THR A 139 15.55 -20.62 -0.86
CA THR A 139 16.84 -19.99 -1.19
C THR A 139 17.08 -18.81 -0.25
N GLU A 140 18.32 -18.32 -0.19
CA GLU A 140 18.65 -17.12 0.58
C GLU A 140 17.80 -15.92 0.14
N ASN A 141 17.63 -15.74 -1.17
CA ASN A 141 16.86 -14.62 -1.75
C ASN A 141 15.34 -14.74 -1.47
N THR A 142 14.77 -15.95 -1.49
CA THR A 142 13.34 -16.13 -1.15
C THR A 142 13.08 -15.96 0.35
N ARG A 143 14.00 -16.39 1.21
CA ARG A 143 13.97 -16.11 2.66
C ARG A 143 14.17 -14.61 2.96
N PHE A 144 15.01 -13.94 2.16
CA PHE A 144 15.24 -12.49 2.32
C PHE A 144 13.95 -11.70 2.12
N GLU A 145 13.09 -12.06 1.15
CA GLU A 145 11.80 -11.40 0.96
C GLU A 145 10.89 -11.55 2.20
N ALA A 146 10.75 -12.77 2.73
CA ALA A 146 9.95 -12.98 3.93
C ALA A 146 10.47 -12.16 5.12
N LYS A 147 11.80 -12.10 5.29
CA LYS A 147 12.44 -11.29 6.33
C LYS A 147 12.21 -9.79 6.12
N LEU A 148 12.30 -9.32 4.89
CA LEU A 148 12.07 -7.92 4.52
C LEU A 148 10.65 -7.47 4.86
N CYS A 149 9.66 -8.36 4.66
CA CYS A 149 8.27 -8.11 4.97
C CYS A 149 7.89 -8.40 6.44
N GLY A 150 8.79 -8.96 7.24
CA GLY A 150 8.50 -9.42 8.61
C GLY A 150 7.51 -10.59 8.66
N MET A 151 7.42 -11.38 7.59
CA MET A 151 6.45 -12.48 7.43
C MET A 151 7.12 -13.84 7.68
N LYS A 152 6.31 -14.84 7.98
CA LYS A 152 6.75 -16.24 8.02
C LYS A 152 7.17 -16.70 6.62
N PHE A 153 7.99 -17.72 6.56
CA PHE A 153 8.44 -18.35 5.31
C PHE A 153 7.99 -19.81 5.24
N ARG A 154 7.50 -20.23 4.08
CA ARG A 154 7.20 -21.64 3.81
C ARG A 154 7.53 -21.99 2.36
N GLU A 155 8.29 -23.07 2.18
CA GLU A 155 8.50 -23.68 0.87
C GLU A 155 7.28 -24.53 0.47
N PHE A 156 7.00 -24.60 -0.83
CA PHE A 156 6.07 -25.55 -1.42
C PHE A 156 6.72 -26.25 -2.63
N GLY A 157 6.56 -27.57 -2.73
CA GLY A 157 7.16 -28.37 -3.80
C GLY A 157 6.29 -28.50 -5.04
N SER A 158 4.98 -28.24 -4.93
CA SER A 158 4.02 -28.36 -6.03
C SER A 158 2.79 -27.48 -5.81
N LEU A 159 2.02 -27.27 -6.89
CA LEU A 159 0.73 -26.54 -6.80
C LEU A 159 -0.28 -27.26 -5.92
N GLU A 160 -0.27 -28.61 -5.88
CA GLU A 160 -1.15 -29.38 -4.99
C GLU A 160 -0.82 -29.12 -3.52
N GLU A 161 0.44 -28.97 -3.19
CA GLU A 161 0.85 -28.63 -1.84
C GLU A 161 0.44 -27.19 -1.47
N LEU A 162 0.62 -26.25 -2.41
CA LEU A 162 0.18 -24.86 -2.23
C LEU A 162 -1.35 -24.77 -2.05
N ASP A 163 -2.10 -25.55 -2.83
CA ASP A 163 -3.55 -25.69 -2.68
C ASP A 163 -3.93 -26.27 -1.32
N GLY A 164 -3.16 -27.25 -0.83
CA GLY A 164 -3.32 -27.84 0.50
C GLY A 164 -3.12 -26.87 1.65
N TYR A 165 -2.35 -25.77 1.42
CA TYR A 165 -2.23 -24.67 2.38
C TYR A 165 -3.40 -23.67 2.33
N GLY A 166 -4.38 -23.91 1.45
CA GLY A 166 -5.57 -23.06 1.30
C GLY A 166 -5.35 -21.82 0.46
N ILE A 167 -4.24 -21.71 -0.24
CA ILE A 167 -3.95 -20.57 -1.12
C ILE A 167 -4.72 -20.75 -2.42
N LYS A 168 -5.66 -19.85 -2.70
CA LYS A 168 -6.48 -19.83 -3.93
C LYS A 168 -6.30 -18.55 -4.73
N GLU A 169 -5.73 -17.55 -4.12
CA GLU A 169 -5.47 -16.24 -4.68
C GLU A 169 -4.27 -15.61 -3.97
N THR A 170 -3.64 -14.65 -4.60
CA THR A 170 -2.58 -13.83 -4.01
C THR A 170 -2.62 -12.43 -4.59
N THR A 171 -2.14 -11.45 -3.87
CA THR A 171 -2.10 -10.07 -4.37
C THR A 171 -1.07 -9.88 -5.49
N LYS A 172 0.07 -10.57 -5.38
CA LYS A 172 1.12 -10.61 -6.41
C LYS A 172 1.95 -11.88 -6.30
N CYS A 173 2.55 -12.28 -7.41
CA CYS A 173 3.66 -13.23 -7.46
C CYS A 173 4.98 -12.50 -7.68
N MET A 174 6.06 -13.12 -7.26
CA MET A 174 7.42 -12.65 -7.51
C MET A 174 8.27 -13.78 -8.08
N LEU A 175 9.08 -13.48 -9.10
CA LEU A 175 10.18 -14.34 -9.52
C LEU A 175 11.47 -13.79 -8.91
N ILE A 176 12.20 -14.65 -8.20
CA ILE A 176 13.31 -14.24 -7.32
C ILE A 176 14.57 -14.97 -7.71
N SER A 177 15.58 -14.23 -8.21
CA SER A 177 16.87 -14.79 -8.63
C SER A 177 17.95 -13.70 -8.70
N ASP A 178 19.10 -14.06 -9.27
CA ASP A 178 20.17 -13.11 -9.57
C ASP A 178 19.70 -12.04 -10.57
N PRO A 179 20.25 -10.80 -10.52
CA PRO A 179 19.79 -9.67 -11.32
C PRO A 179 19.74 -9.95 -12.82
N GLU A 180 20.74 -10.66 -13.37
CA GLU A 180 20.80 -10.99 -14.79
C GLU A 180 19.66 -11.95 -15.23
N LYS A 181 19.32 -12.92 -14.38
CA LYS A 181 18.20 -13.83 -14.63
C LYS A 181 16.87 -13.10 -14.52
N VAL A 182 16.73 -12.25 -13.52
CA VAL A 182 15.52 -11.43 -13.30
C VAL A 182 15.23 -10.52 -14.49
N LYS A 183 16.27 -9.88 -15.06
CA LYS A 183 16.13 -9.05 -16.25
C LYS A 183 15.66 -9.85 -17.48
N LYS A 184 16.24 -11.02 -17.73
CA LYS A 184 15.80 -11.90 -18.81
C LYS A 184 14.38 -12.41 -18.61
N ALA A 185 14.02 -12.72 -17.35
CA ALA A 185 12.65 -13.11 -17.00
C ALA A 185 11.66 -11.97 -17.26
N GLU A 186 12.02 -10.72 -16.95
CA GLU A 186 11.17 -9.56 -17.24
C GLU A 186 10.89 -9.43 -18.75
N GLU A 187 11.92 -9.49 -19.58
CA GLU A 187 11.78 -9.43 -21.04
C GLU A 187 10.88 -10.56 -21.56
N HIS A 188 11.11 -11.79 -21.09
CA HIS A 188 10.32 -12.96 -21.48
C HIS A 188 8.86 -12.84 -21.03
N MET A 189 8.62 -12.50 -19.75
CA MET A 189 7.28 -12.31 -19.19
C MET A 189 6.51 -11.20 -19.91
N LYS A 190 7.15 -10.05 -20.14
CA LYS A 190 6.52 -8.92 -20.84
C LYS A 190 6.15 -9.27 -22.28
N SER A 191 6.97 -10.04 -22.99
CA SER A 191 6.67 -10.47 -24.37
C SER A 191 5.45 -11.40 -24.43
N LYS A 192 5.28 -12.27 -23.42
CA LYS A 192 4.23 -13.30 -23.38
C LYS A 192 2.93 -12.79 -22.71
N TYR A 193 3.06 -12.02 -21.62
CA TYR A 193 1.94 -11.66 -20.73
C TYR A 193 1.85 -10.17 -20.38
N GLY A 194 2.62 -9.29 -21.03
CA GLY A 194 2.61 -7.86 -20.73
C GLY A 194 1.26 -7.16 -20.95
N ASN A 195 0.36 -7.79 -21.72
CA ASN A 195 -1.01 -7.31 -21.87
C ASN A 195 -1.96 -7.80 -20.78
N GLU A 196 -1.59 -8.83 -20.01
CA GLU A 196 -2.42 -9.45 -18.97
C GLU A 196 -2.04 -8.95 -17.58
N TYR A 197 -0.72 -8.83 -17.32
CA TYR A 197 -0.18 -8.51 -16.00
C TYR A 197 0.61 -7.19 -15.97
N PHE A 198 0.66 -6.59 -14.79
CA PHE A 198 1.73 -5.66 -14.45
C PHE A 198 2.99 -6.45 -14.15
N ILE A 199 4.09 -6.13 -14.84
CA ILE A 199 5.37 -6.84 -14.70
C ILE A 199 6.47 -5.79 -14.58
N ALA A 200 7.17 -5.78 -13.43
CA ALA A 200 8.23 -4.81 -13.18
C ALA A 200 9.28 -5.34 -12.20
N ILE A 201 10.54 -4.97 -12.43
CA ILE A 201 11.63 -5.18 -11.45
C ILE A 201 11.49 -4.13 -10.33
N SER A 202 11.22 -4.57 -9.09
CA SER A 202 11.15 -3.68 -7.92
C SER A 202 12.47 -3.59 -7.15
N LYS A 203 13.27 -4.66 -7.20
CA LYS A 203 14.66 -4.71 -6.72
C LYS A 203 15.46 -5.56 -7.70
N PRO A 204 16.80 -5.42 -7.76
CA PRO A 204 17.62 -6.16 -8.74
C PRO A 204 17.35 -7.66 -8.78
N ILE A 205 16.97 -8.26 -7.66
CA ILE A 205 16.69 -9.69 -7.49
C ILE A 205 15.20 -10.05 -7.53
N PHE A 206 14.27 -9.08 -7.70
CA PHE A 206 12.82 -9.24 -7.58
C PHE A 206 12.10 -8.78 -8.84
N LEU A 207 11.45 -9.69 -9.55
CA LEU A 207 10.48 -9.39 -10.60
C LEU A 207 9.06 -9.58 -10.04
N GLU A 208 8.30 -8.51 -9.96
CA GLU A 208 6.92 -8.52 -9.49
C GLU A 208 5.95 -8.75 -10.65
N ILE A 209 4.97 -9.60 -10.42
CA ILE A 209 3.85 -9.88 -11.34
C ILE A 209 2.57 -9.67 -10.55
N ALA A 210 1.71 -8.76 -11.00
CA ALA A 210 0.45 -8.41 -10.36
C ALA A 210 -0.65 -8.15 -11.39
N ASN A 211 -1.88 -8.06 -10.92
CA ASN A 211 -2.99 -7.64 -11.77
C ASN A 211 -2.76 -6.19 -12.24
N LYS A 212 -2.73 -5.96 -13.54
CA LYS A 212 -2.43 -4.64 -14.15
C LYS A 212 -3.48 -3.57 -13.86
N ASN A 213 -4.69 -3.98 -13.48
CA ASN A 213 -5.80 -3.06 -13.20
C ASN A 213 -5.77 -2.50 -11.77
N ILE A 214 -4.83 -2.97 -10.94
CA ILE A 214 -4.65 -2.52 -9.56
C ILE A 214 -3.78 -1.26 -9.54
N ASN A 215 -4.26 -0.22 -8.88
CA ASN A 215 -3.46 0.95 -8.53
C ASN A 215 -4.10 1.68 -7.33
N LYS A 216 -3.28 2.46 -6.62
CA LYS A 216 -3.68 3.18 -5.40
C LYS A 216 -4.90 4.08 -5.62
N GLY A 217 -5.00 4.74 -6.78
CA GLY A 217 -6.09 5.66 -7.10
C GLY A 217 -7.44 4.97 -7.29
N LYS A 218 -7.47 3.81 -7.96
CA LYS A 218 -8.69 3.00 -8.13
C LYS A 218 -9.27 2.59 -6.78
N THR A 219 -8.42 2.09 -5.90
CA THR A 219 -8.86 1.62 -4.57
C THR A 219 -9.24 2.78 -3.65
N LEU A 220 -8.56 3.95 -3.78
CA LEU A 220 -8.99 5.15 -3.05
C LEU A 220 -10.37 5.64 -3.50
N ARG A 221 -10.72 5.54 -4.80
CA ARG A 221 -12.08 5.85 -5.29
C ARG A 221 -13.13 4.94 -4.67
N GLN A 222 -12.86 3.63 -4.61
CA GLN A 222 -13.75 2.68 -3.94
C GLN A 222 -13.95 3.02 -2.47
N LEU A 223 -12.87 3.42 -1.77
CA LEU A 223 -12.97 3.89 -0.38
C LEU A 223 -13.83 5.15 -0.27
N GLY A 224 -13.71 6.08 -1.23
CA GLY A 224 -14.55 7.28 -1.31
C GLY A 224 -16.04 6.94 -1.41
N GLU A 225 -16.39 6.01 -2.29
CA GLU A 225 -17.77 5.52 -2.46
C GLU A 225 -18.28 4.87 -1.17
N LEU A 226 -17.49 4.02 -0.52
CA LEU A 226 -17.85 3.34 0.73
C LEU A 226 -18.05 4.32 1.92
N THR A 227 -17.24 5.37 1.98
CA THR A 227 -17.27 6.32 3.09
C THR A 227 -18.17 7.53 2.84
N GLY A 228 -18.62 7.72 1.59
CA GLY A 228 -19.36 8.90 1.15
C GLY A 228 -18.51 10.19 1.17
N ILE A 229 -17.17 10.06 1.03
CA ILE A 229 -16.25 11.19 0.96
C ILE A 229 -15.89 11.41 -0.51
N GLY A 230 -16.20 12.60 -1.06
CA GLY A 230 -15.88 12.94 -2.43
C GLY A 230 -14.37 13.07 -2.67
N MET A 231 -13.91 12.77 -3.88
CA MET A 231 -12.49 12.89 -4.23
C MET A 231 -11.94 14.30 -4.00
N GLU A 232 -12.79 15.34 -4.23
CA GLU A 232 -12.48 16.75 -3.99
C GLU A 232 -12.29 17.10 -2.50
N GLU A 233 -12.74 16.23 -1.59
CA GLU A 233 -12.60 16.34 -0.15
C GLU A 233 -11.42 15.54 0.39
N MET A 234 -10.57 15.02 -0.51
CA MET A 234 -9.39 14.21 -0.16
C MET A 234 -8.09 14.93 -0.48
N ILE A 235 -7.09 14.67 0.36
CA ILE A 235 -5.68 14.98 0.12
C ILE A 235 -4.95 13.66 -0.14
N ALA A 236 -4.03 13.64 -1.09
CA ALA A 236 -3.07 12.56 -1.26
C ALA A 236 -1.64 13.11 -1.24
N VAL A 237 -0.74 12.40 -0.58
CA VAL A 237 0.68 12.76 -0.46
C VAL A 237 1.53 11.62 -1.00
N GLY A 238 2.51 11.91 -1.85
CA GLY A 238 3.37 10.91 -2.46
C GLY A 238 4.67 11.48 -3.00
N ASP A 239 5.58 10.61 -3.44
CA ASP A 239 6.90 10.95 -3.94
C ASP A 239 7.30 10.24 -5.24
N SER A 240 6.65 9.14 -5.58
CA SER A 240 7.12 8.24 -6.63
C SER A 240 6.05 7.88 -7.67
N TYR A 241 6.46 7.21 -8.75
CA TYR A 241 5.60 6.92 -9.91
C TYR A 241 4.35 6.09 -9.58
N ASN A 242 4.43 5.18 -8.59
CA ASN A 242 3.28 4.41 -8.12
C ASN A 242 2.21 5.26 -7.40
N ASP A 243 2.53 6.52 -7.07
CA ASP A 243 1.60 7.48 -6.46
C ASP A 243 0.83 8.31 -7.49
N ILE A 244 1.28 8.34 -8.75
CA ILE A 244 0.59 9.09 -9.80
C ILE A 244 -0.91 8.82 -9.81
N PRO A 245 -1.38 7.55 -9.84
CA PRO A 245 -2.82 7.30 -9.81
C PRO A 245 -3.52 7.79 -8.54
N LEU A 246 -2.82 7.80 -7.39
CA LEU A 246 -3.34 8.32 -6.13
C LEU A 246 -3.52 9.84 -6.18
N LEU A 247 -2.51 10.55 -6.68
CA LEU A 247 -2.50 12.01 -6.79
C LEU A 247 -3.51 12.53 -7.83
N GLU A 248 -3.67 11.82 -8.94
CA GLU A 248 -4.58 12.24 -10.03
C GLU A 248 -6.07 12.17 -9.67
N VAL A 249 -6.44 11.40 -8.64
CA VAL A 249 -7.86 11.22 -8.29
C VAL A 249 -8.37 12.19 -7.24
N VAL A 250 -7.51 12.88 -6.50
CA VAL A 250 -7.91 13.70 -5.35
C VAL A 250 -8.02 15.19 -5.67
N GLY A 251 -8.75 15.91 -4.82
CA GLY A 251 -8.88 17.37 -4.91
C GLY A 251 -7.60 18.13 -4.59
N MET A 252 -6.75 17.59 -3.71
CA MET A 252 -5.47 18.16 -3.30
C MET A 252 -4.34 17.13 -3.39
N PRO A 253 -3.70 17.00 -4.55
CA PRO A 253 -2.46 16.24 -4.68
C PRO A 253 -1.28 17.03 -4.11
N VAL A 254 -0.44 16.36 -3.32
CA VAL A 254 0.72 16.91 -2.64
C VAL A 254 1.96 16.07 -2.95
N ALA A 255 3.05 16.71 -3.34
CA ALA A 255 4.36 16.10 -3.41
C ALA A 255 5.17 16.45 -2.15
N VAL A 256 5.98 15.52 -1.66
CA VAL A 256 7.06 15.89 -0.73
C VAL A 256 8.24 16.49 -1.50
N SER A 257 9.10 17.28 -0.86
CA SER A 257 10.18 17.99 -1.55
C SER A 257 11.26 17.06 -2.13
N ASN A 258 11.41 15.86 -1.59
CA ASN A 258 12.28 14.80 -2.13
C ASN A 258 11.64 13.99 -3.26
N ALA A 259 10.39 14.28 -3.65
CA ALA A 259 9.73 13.62 -4.77
C ALA A 259 10.43 13.93 -6.10
N ASN A 260 10.26 13.04 -7.09
CA ASN A 260 10.75 13.31 -8.43
C ASN A 260 9.95 14.46 -9.11
N GLU A 261 10.56 15.10 -10.11
CA GLU A 261 9.99 16.27 -10.78
C GLU A 261 8.63 16.00 -11.46
N GLU A 262 8.40 14.78 -11.91
CA GLU A 262 7.10 14.41 -12.52
C GLU A 262 5.96 14.42 -11.49
N ILE A 263 6.24 13.94 -10.26
CA ILE A 263 5.27 13.97 -9.16
C ILE A 263 5.00 15.42 -8.72
N LYS A 264 6.05 16.24 -8.59
CA LYS A 264 5.91 17.67 -8.27
C LYS A 264 5.07 18.39 -9.31
N ALA A 265 5.29 18.11 -10.59
CA ALA A 265 4.52 18.71 -11.68
C ALA A 265 3.02 18.33 -11.67
N LYS A 266 2.66 17.18 -11.10
CA LYS A 266 1.27 16.72 -10.94
C LYS A 266 0.63 17.20 -9.63
N SER A 267 1.37 17.84 -8.75
CA SER A 267 0.93 18.27 -7.42
C SER A 267 0.47 19.73 -7.41
N LYS A 268 -0.43 20.06 -6.49
CA LYS A 268 -0.90 21.44 -6.25
C LYS A 268 -0.20 22.11 -5.07
N PHE A 269 0.51 21.33 -4.27
CA PHE A 269 1.26 21.78 -3.11
C PHE A 269 2.51 20.92 -2.97
N GLU A 270 3.64 21.56 -2.63
CA GLU A 270 4.88 20.87 -2.26
C GLU A 270 5.08 21.01 -0.75
N SER A 271 5.21 19.89 -0.06
CA SER A 271 5.51 19.83 1.37
C SER A 271 7.01 19.77 1.62
N THR A 272 7.40 19.75 2.88
CA THR A 272 8.79 19.46 3.30
C THR A 272 9.20 18.05 2.89
N SER A 273 10.47 17.67 3.10
CA SER A 273 10.94 16.31 2.83
C SER A 273 10.38 15.28 3.81
N ASN A 274 10.46 14.01 3.43
CA ASN A 274 10.12 12.90 4.32
C ASN A 274 10.90 12.93 5.66
N ASN A 275 12.08 13.57 5.69
CA ASN A 275 12.89 13.73 6.88
C ASN A 275 12.52 14.97 7.74
N ASP A 276 11.61 15.84 7.26
CA ASP A 276 11.29 17.13 7.86
C ASP A 276 9.79 17.30 8.15
N ASP A 277 9.16 16.33 8.77
CA ASP A 277 7.75 16.36 9.20
C ASP A 277 6.76 16.69 8.06
N ALA A 278 6.90 16.04 6.90
CA ALA A 278 6.13 16.35 5.70
C ALA A 278 4.60 16.33 5.92
N LEU A 279 4.08 15.33 6.63
CA LEU A 279 2.64 15.20 6.90
C LEU A 279 2.15 16.27 7.88
N LYS A 280 2.95 16.64 8.88
CA LYS A 280 2.63 17.76 9.78
C LYS A 280 2.50 19.06 9.00
N THR A 281 3.43 19.34 8.08
CA THR A 281 3.36 20.52 7.20
C THR A 281 2.06 20.54 6.38
N VAL A 282 1.66 19.42 5.79
CA VAL A 282 0.38 19.28 5.07
C VAL A 282 -0.81 19.55 6.01
N ILE A 283 -0.80 18.91 7.17
CA ILE A 283 -1.90 19.01 8.15
C ILE A 283 -2.07 20.45 8.64
N GLU A 284 -0.98 21.13 8.97
CA GLU A 284 -1.00 22.52 9.40
C GLU A 284 -1.50 23.49 8.34
N ASN A 285 -1.31 23.20 7.06
CA ASN A 285 -1.78 24.05 5.96
C ASN A 285 -3.28 23.83 5.64
N PHE A 286 -3.80 22.64 5.78
CA PHE A 286 -5.12 22.30 5.26
C PHE A 286 -6.18 21.94 6.30
N PHE A 287 -5.82 21.73 7.58
CA PHE A 287 -6.75 21.31 8.66
C PHE A 287 -6.77 22.25 9.89
N ARG A 288 -6.43 23.50 9.66
CA ARG A 288 -6.53 24.56 10.70
C ARG A 288 -7.96 24.95 11.01
#